data_4271b13e1a8b500ffaf7fa7259b81182
#
_entry.id   4271b13e1a8b500ffaf7fa7259b81182
#
_cell.length_a   1.000
_cell.length_b   1.000
_cell.length_c   1.000
_cell.angle_alpha   90.00
_cell.angle_beta   90.00
_cell.angle_gamma   90.00
#
_symmetry.space_group_name_H-M   'P 1'
#
loop_
_entity.id
_entity.type
_entity.pdbx_description
1 polymer ?
#
loop_
_entity_poly.entity_id
_entity_poly.type
_entity_poly.pdbx_seq_one_letter_code
_entity_poly.pdbx_strand_id
1 'polypeptide(L)'
;MNRLPRIEQYGLIGDTQTSAHVCDDGSIDWLCLPHFDSPAVFAGLLGTQEHGSWQISPAPSAGRRGSEKVAERQYRGDSLVLESVWRTPTGSVRVLDFMPPRDGAPQVIRIAEGLSGEVDMVSAMRPRPGYGSVGPWIHEVGGRMVAEAGADAVWLDTCVPQVEKDGVVVSAFAISAGQSVAFVLSWCPSHAPRTGRS
;
A
#
# COMPACT_ATOMS: atom_id res chain seq x y z
N MET A 1 -17.85 15.91 6.15
CA MET A 1 -17.65 15.65 4.70
C MET A 1 -16.16 15.41 4.50
N ASN A 2 -15.75 14.17 4.20
CA ASN A 2 -14.36 13.89 3.80
C ASN A 2 -14.17 14.50 2.42
N ARG A 3 -13.34 15.54 2.33
CA ARG A 3 -12.99 16.16 1.05
C ARG A 3 -12.06 15.20 0.31
N LEU A 4 -12.37 14.84 -0.93
CA LEU A 4 -11.49 14.07 -1.79
C LEU A 4 -10.13 14.78 -1.90
N PRO A 5 -9.01 14.04 -1.86
CA PRO A 5 -7.69 14.62 -2.09
C PRO A 5 -7.63 15.32 -3.45
N ARG A 6 -6.83 16.39 -3.54
CA ARG A 6 -6.59 17.07 -4.80
C ARG A 6 -5.54 16.32 -5.61
N ILE A 7 -5.54 16.50 -6.93
CA ILE A 7 -4.58 15.83 -7.81
C ILE A 7 -3.11 16.13 -7.44
N GLU A 8 -2.85 17.33 -6.94
CA GLU A 8 -1.50 17.75 -6.51
C GLU A 8 -0.99 17.01 -5.27
N GLN A 9 -1.89 16.32 -4.56
CA GLN A 9 -1.54 15.52 -3.38
C GLN A 9 -1.05 14.11 -3.76
N TYR A 10 -1.15 13.75 -5.05
CA TYR A 10 -0.72 12.43 -5.52
C TYR A 10 0.68 12.45 -6.13
N GLY A 11 1.49 11.43 -5.79
CA GLY A 11 2.66 11.03 -6.53
C GLY A 11 2.35 9.80 -7.38
N LEU A 12 3.02 9.67 -8.51
CA LEU A 12 2.90 8.53 -9.41
C LEU A 12 4.08 7.59 -9.23
N ILE A 13 3.82 6.28 -9.09
CA ILE A 13 4.81 5.22 -9.23
C ILE A 13 4.35 4.26 -10.33
N GLY A 14 5.26 3.58 -11.00
CA GLY A 14 4.89 2.71 -12.13
C GLY A 14 6.02 1.83 -12.62
N ASP A 15 5.65 0.77 -13.35
CA ASP A 15 6.55 -0.23 -13.95
C ASP A 15 6.51 -0.20 -15.49
N THR A 16 6.02 0.90 -16.08
CA THR A 16 5.80 1.12 -17.52
C THR A 16 4.59 0.39 -18.12
N GLN A 17 3.98 -0.55 -17.44
CA GLN A 17 2.79 -1.30 -17.89
C GLN A 17 1.56 -1.02 -17.03
N THR A 18 1.76 -0.51 -15.81
CA THR A 18 0.72 0.02 -14.94
C THR A 18 1.30 1.07 -14.00
N SER A 19 0.44 1.75 -13.24
CA SER A 19 0.85 2.75 -12.25
C SER A 19 -0.04 2.73 -11.02
N ALA A 20 0.50 3.23 -9.91
CA ALA A 20 -0.23 3.50 -8.69
C ALA A 20 -0.13 4.99 -8.32
N HIS A 21 -1.20 5.54 -7.76
CA HIS A 21 -1.25 6.92 -7.28
C HIS A 21 -1.18 6.92 -5.75
N VAL A 22 -0.10 7.49 -5.23
CA VAL A 22 0.19 7.58 -3.80
C VAL A 22 -0.17 8.97 -3.29
N CYS A 23 -1.11 9.06 -2.36
CA CYS A 23 -1.56 10.30 -1.73
C CYS A 23 -0.58 10.78 -0.64
N ASP A 24 -0.66 12.06 -0.25
CA ASP A 24 0.16 12.67 0.81
C ASP A 24 -0.21 12.22 2.24
N ASP A 25 -1.26 11.42 2.40
CA ASP A 25 -1.60 10.72 3.63
C ASP A 25 -1.04 9.29 3.70
N GLY A 26 -0.26 8.88 2.70
CA GLY A 26 0.36 7.57 2.59
C GLY A 26 -0.56 6.50 2.00
N SER A 27 -1.74 6.84 1.48
CA SER A 27 -2.61 5.89 0.80
C SER A 27 -2.25 5.73 -0.69
N ILE A 28 -2.37 4.51 -1.21
CA ILE A 28 -2.51 4.23 -2.63
C ILE A 28 -4.00 4.16 -2.91
N ASP A 29 -4.55 5.12 -3.64
CA ASP A 29 -5.97 5.26 -3.90
C ASP A 29 -6.36 4.87 -5.32
N TRP A 30 -5.38 4.59 -6.17
CA TRP A 30 -5.58 4.09 -7.53
C TRP A 30 -4.51 3.08 -7.90
N LEU A 31 -4.93 1.91 -8.38
CA LEU A 31 -4.06 0.87 -8.92
C LEU A 31 -4.89 -0.09 -9.78
N CYS A 32 -4.51 -0.23 -11.06
CA CYS A 32 -5.00 -1.27 -11.96
C CYS A 32 -3.95 -2.37 -12.10
N LEU A 33 -4.34 -3.63 -12.05
CA LEU A 33 -3.46 -4.77 -12.24
C LEU A 33 -4.14 -5.82 -13.15
N PRO A 34 -3.40 -6.45 -14.07
CA PRO A 34 -1.93 -6.33 -14.28
C PRO A 34 -1.50 -5.16 -15.17
N HIS A 35 -2.40 -4.46 -15.87
CA HIS A 35 -2.09 -3.42 -16.84
C HIS A 35 -2.91 -2.14 -16.58
N PHE A 36 -2.57 -1.02 -17.26
CA PHE A 36 -3.29 0.25 -17.16
C PHE A 36 -4.79 0.15 -17.48
N ASP A 37 -5.16 -0.71 -18.40
CA ASP A 37 -6.54 -0.93 -18.87
C ASP A 37 -7.27 -2.05 -18.12
N SER A 38 -6.61 -2.69 -17.17
CA SER A 38 -7.22 -3.70 -16.31
C SER A 38 -8.17 -3.08 -15.28
N PRO A 39 -9.14 -3.85 -14.76
CA PRO A 39 -9.98 -3.40 -13.66
C PRO A 39 -9.16 -2.98 -12.44
N ALA A 40 -9.58 -1.90 -11.77
CA ALA A 40 -8.87 -1.40 -10.61
C ALA A 40 -8.97 -2.36 -9.42
N VAL A 41 -7.85 -2.53 -8.71
CA VAL A 41 -7.75 -3.19 -7.39
C VAL A 41 -8.00 -2.18 -6.27
N PHE A 42 -7.50 -0.95 -6.46
CA PHE A 42 -7.80 0.21 -5.61
C PHE A 42 -8.43 1.31 -6.45
N ALA A 43 -9.54 1.85 -6.00
CA ALA A 43 -10.31 2.90 -6.67
C ALA A 43 -10.81 3.99 -5.70
N GLY A 44 -10.14 4.17 -4.55
CA GLY A 44 -10.45 5.21 -3.56
C GLY A 44 -10.48 6.62 -4.14
N LEU A 45 -9.68 6.85 -5.21
CA LEU A 45 -9.67 8.10 -5.98
C LEU A 45 -11.06 8.49 -6.54
N LEU A 46 -11.92 7.51 -6.85
CA LEU A 46 -13.26 7.75 -7.39
C LEU A 46 -14.31 8.03 -6.32
N GLY A 47 -13.95 7.95 -5.03
CA GLY A 47 -14.94 8.12 -3.97
C GLY A 47 -14.32 8.19 -2.58
N THR A 48 -14.23 7.06 -1.91
CA THR A 48 -13.66 6.96 -0.55
C THR A 48 -12.77 5.72 -0.45
N GLN A 49 -12.06 5.58 0.66
CA GLN A 49 -11.25 4.39 0.96
C GLN A 49 -12.06 3.07 0.93
N GLU A 50 -13.39 3.14 1.04
CA GLU A 50 -14.28 1.98 0.89
C GLU A 50 -14.28 1.39 -0.53
N HIS A 51 -13.89 2.20 -1.54
CA HIS A 51 -13.72 1.76 -2.94
C HIS A 51 -12.37 1.09 -3.20
N GLY A 52 -11.60 0.86 -2.15
CA GLY A 52 -10.29 0.20 -2.20
C GLY A 52 -9.13 1.19 -2.10
N SER A 53 -8.26 0.92 -1.14
CA SER A 53 -7.04 1.69 -0.90
C SER A 53 -6.03 0.87 -0.10
N TRP A 54 -4.78 1.33 -0.07
CA TRP A 54 -3.74 0.77 0.79
C TRP A 54 -2.92 1.87 1.45
N GLN A 55 -3.18 2.14 2.71
CA GLN A 55 -2.48 3.15 3.49
C GLN A 55 -1.33 2.56 4.30
N ILE A 56 -0.18 3.24 4.30
CA ILE A 56 0.91 3.06 5.27
C ILE A 56 1.25 4.44 5.84
N SER A 57 1.06 4.59 7.16
CA SER A 57 1.28 5.87 7.84
C SER A 57 1.59 5.65 9.33
N PRO A 58 2.10 6.65 10.05
CA PRO A 58 2.13 6.62 11.50
C PRO A 58 0.74 6.31 12.08
N ALA A 59 0.72 5.53 13.15
CA ALA A 59 -0.52 5.21 13.86
C ALA A 59 -1.17 6.51 14.39
N PRO A 60 -2.51 6.63 14.35
CA PRO A 60 -3.19 7.80 14.90
C PRO A 60 -2.86 7.99 16.38
N SER A 61 -2.32 9.14 16.74
CA SER A 61 -2.04 9.48 18.14
C SER A 61 -3.36 9.70 18.90
N ALA A 62 -3.43 9.18 20.12
CA ALA A 62 -4.59 9.38 20.99
C ALA A 62 -4.90 10.90 21.13
N GLY A 63 -6.13 11.31 20.73
CA GLY A 63 -6.59 12.70 20.83
C GLY A 63 -6.43 13.56 19.56
N ARG A 64 -5.74 13.09 18.51
CA ARG A 64 -5.71 13.74 17.19
C ARG A 64 -6.71 13.10 16.25
N ARG A 65 -7.75 13.82 15.87
CA ARG A 65 -8.64 13.47 14.76
C ARG A 65 -8.02 14.02 13.46
N GLY A 66 -7.42 13.17 12.66
CA GLY A 66 -6.89 13.51 11.33
C GLY A 66 -5.74 12.58 10.97
N SER A 67 -5.64 12.21 9.71
CA SER A 67 -4.47 11.50 9.21
C SER A 67 -3.29 12.48 9.26
N GLU A 68 -2.17 12.04 9.83
CA GLU A 68 -0.93 12.82 9.75
C GLU A 68 -0.52 12.88 8.28
N LYS A 69 -0.15 14.08 7.83
CA LYS A 69 0.33 14.26 6.47
C LYS A 69 1.84 14.14 6.43
N VAL A 70 2.32 13.69 5.28
CA VAL A 70 3.74 13.68 4.94
C VAL A 70 4.34 15.09 5.16
N ALA A 71 5.47 15.14 5.86
CA ALA A 71 6.21 16.39 6.08
C ALA A 71 7.04 16.80 4.85
N GLU A 72 7.62 15.80 4.17
CA GLU A 72 8.45 15.98 2.98
C GLU A 72 8.18 14.85 1.99
N ARG A 73 8.09 15.16 0.70
CA ARG A 73 7.90 14.18 -0.36
C ARG A 73 8.70 14.55 -1.61
N GLN A 74 9.41 13.59 -2.15
CA GLN A 74 10.22 13.76 -3.36
C GLN A 74 10.44 12.43 -4.07
N TYR A 75 10.83 12.49 -5.34
CA TYR A 75 11.37 11.33 -6.03
C TYR A 75 12.87 11.19 -5.77
N ARG A 76 13.34 9.97 -5.67
CA ARG A 76 14.77 9.67 -5.46
C ARG A 76 15.50 9.76 -6.79
N GLY A 77 16.25 10.84 -6.99
CA GLY A 77 16.96 11.12 -8.24
C GLY A 77 16.02 11.11 -9.44
N ASP A 78 16.46 10.56 -10.56
CA ASP A 78 15.70 10.45 -11.81
C ASP A 78 14.87 9.16 -11.89
N SER A 79 14.40 8.65 -10.76
CA SER A 79 13.62 7.42 -10.69
C SER A 79 12.15 7.68 -10.32
N LEU A 80 11.28 6.67 -10.50
CA LEU A 80 9.91 6.67 -9.98
C LEU A 80 9.82 6.05 -8.56
N VAL A 81 10.90 6.11 -7.78
CA VAL A 81 10.88 5.77 -6.36
C VAL A 81 10.44 7.01 -5.59
N LEU A 82 9.21 6.98 -5.08
CA LEU A 82 8.65 8.08 -4.30
C LEU A 82 9.09 7.93 -2.84
N GLU A 83 9.69 8.95 -2.29
CA GLU A 83 10.12 9.03 -0.91
C GLU A 83 9.20 9.98 -0.14
N SER A 84 8.61 9.50 0.94
CA SER A 84 7.71 10.25 1.82
C SER A 84 8.23 10.17 3.25
N VAL A 85 8.40 11.31 3.93
CA VAL A 85 8.92 11.40 5.31
C VAL A 85 7.84 11.92 6.23
N TRP A 86 7.57 11.20 7.32
CA TRP A 86 6.73 11.63 8.43
C TRP A 86 7.58 12.02 9.63
N ARG A 87 7.14 13.06 10.33
CA ARG A 87 7.72 13.52 11.60
C ARG A 87 6.66 13.43 12.67
N THR A 88 6.89 12.61 13.68
CA THR A 88 6.03 12.45 14.84
C THR A 88 6.71 12.99 16.10
N PRO A 89 6.01 13.17 17.21
CA PRO A 89 6.66 13.56 18.48
C PRO A 89 7.68 12.53 19.00
N THR A 90 7.57 11.26 18.61
CA THR A 90 8.42 10.15 19.09
C THR A 90 9.57 9.82 18.14
N GLY A 91 9.53 10.29 16.91
CA GLY A 91 10.56 9.99 15.92
C GLY A 91 10.17 10.40 14.51
N SER A 92 10.98 9.95 13.55
CA SER A 92 10.70 10.15 12.13
C SER A 92 10.88 8.86 11.35
N VAL A 93 10.05 8.69 10.33
CA VAL A 93 10.01 7.51 9.46
C VAL A 93 9.93 7.96 8.00
N ARG A 94 10.59 7.22 7.12
CA ARG A 94 10.51 7.37 5.68
C ARG A 94 9.80 6.15 5.10
N VAL A 95 8.91 6.37 4.14
CA VAL A 95 8.35 5.30 3.31
C VAL A 95 8.83 5.51 1.88
N LEU A 96 9.36 4.43 1.29
CA LEU A 96 9.72 4.34 -0.11
C LEU A 96 8.64 3.56 -0.82
N ASP A 97 8.02 4.17 -1.82
CA ASP A 97 6.98 3.57 -2.65
C ASP A 97 7.50 3.45 -4.09
N PHE A 98 7.46 2.26 -4.66
CA PHE A 98 7.86 2.05 -6.04
C PHE A 98 7.30 0.76 -6.65
N MET A 99 7.32 0.70 -7.97
CA MET A 99 7.09 -0.51 -8.74
C MET A 99 8.40 -0.83 -9.48
N PRO A 100 8.98 -2.03 -9.28
CA PRO A 100 10.19 -2.41 -10.01
C PRO A 100 9.87 -2.58 -11.50
N PRO A 101 10.86 -2.43 -12.40
CA PRO A 101 10.70 -2.80 -13.80
C PRO A 101 10.15 -4.23 -13.90
N ARG A 102 9.16 -4.41 -14.76
CA ARG A 102 8.43 -5.67 -14.81
C ARG A 102 9.30 -6.81 -15.39
N ASP A 103 9.54 -7.82 -14.54
CA ASP A 103 10.11 -9.10 -14.91
C ASP A 103 9.21 -10.20 -14.31
N GLY A 104 8.12 -10.53 -15.03
CA GLY A 104 7.08 -11.44 -14.55
C GLY A 104 5.84 -10.72 -14.01
N ALA A 105 5.41 -11.06 -12.79
CA ALA A 105 4.21 -10.47 -12.17
C ALA A 105 4.43 -9.02 -11.75
N PRO A 106 3.41 -8.13 -11.91
CA PRO A 106 3.48 -6.77 -11.40
C PRO A 106 3.56 -6.74 -9.88
N GLN A 107 4.39 -5.84 -9.35
CA GLN A 107 4.58 -5.68 -7.92
C GLN A 107 4.52 -4.20 -7.51
N VAL A 108 3.93 -3.95 -6.36
CA VAL A 108 4.07 -2.67 -5.64
C VAL A 108 4.85 -2.94 -4.38
N ILE A 109 5.97 -2.23 -4.21
CA ILE A 109 6.86 -2.37 -3.05
C ILE A 109 6.77 -1.09 -2.23
N ARG A 110 6.55 -1.26 -0.92
CA ARG A 110 6.51 -0.18 0.06
C ARG A 110 7.44 -0.53 1.21
N ILE A 111 8.42 0.33 1.50
CA ILE A 111 9.42 0.09 2.55
C ILE A 111 9.35 1.22 3.57
N ALA A 112 8.98 0.90 4.81
CA ALA A 112 9.09 1.82 5.93
C ALA A 112 10.49 1.72 6.55
N GLU A 113 11.17 2.85 6.75
CA GLU A 113 12.52 2.94 7.32
C GLU A 113 12.51 3.93 8.49
N GLY A 114 12.90 3.49 9.68
CA GLY A 114 13.06 4.34 10.84
C GLY A 114 14.28 5.25 10.70
N LEU A 115 14.08 6.58 10.77
CA LEU A 115 15.14 7.57 10.65
C LEU A 115 15.65 8.05 12.01
N SER A 116 14.73 8.24 12.97
CA SER A 116 15.07 8.65 14.34
C SER A 116 13.98 8.23 15.32
N GLY A 117 14.34 7.99 16.59
CA GLY A 117 13.42 7.59 17.64
C GLY A 117 12.70 6.28 17.34
N GLU A 118 11.46 6.16 17.80
CA GLU A 118 10.57 5.03 17.53
C GLU A 118 9.20 5.55 17.10
N VAL A 119 8.64 4.99 16.04
CA VAL A 119 7.34 5.39 15.49
C VAL A 119 6.43 4.18 15.37
N ASP A 120 5.24 4.26 15.95
CA ASP A 120 4.18 3.30 15.72
C ASP A 120 3.59 3.52 14.33
N MET A 121 3.53 2.46 13.53
CA MET A 121 3.05 2.46 12.16
C MET A 121 1.86 1.54 11.98
N VAL A 122 1.01 1.88 11.02
CA VAL A 122 -0.11 1.04 10.57
C VAL A 122 -0.06 0.90 9.05
N SER A 123 -0.16 -0.34 8.57
CA SER A 123 -0.52 -0.66 7.19
C SER A 123 -1.96 -1.16 7.18
N ALA A 124 -2.82 -0.56 6.35
CA ALA A 124 -4.22 -0.95 6.18
C ALA A 124 -4.53 -1.07 4.68
N MET A 125 -4.72 -2.29 4.20
CA MET A 125 -5.03 -2.58 2.80
C MET A 125 -6.46 -3.10 2.67
N ARG A 126 -7.28 -2.37 1.92
CA ARG A 126 -8.65 -2.75 1.54
C ARG A 126 -8.70 -3.02 0.04
N PRO A 127 -8.48 -4.25 -0.42
CA PRO A 127 -8.59 -4.57 -1.85
C PRO A 127 -10.06 -4.56 -2.27
N ARG A 128 -10.33 -4.01 -3.46
CA ARG A 128 -11.65 -3.97 -4.10
C ARG A 128 -11.52 -4.26 -5.59
N PRO A 129 -11.13 -5.49 -5.98
CA PRO A 129 -10.95 -5.86 -7.39
C PRO A 129 -12.22 -5.59 -8.19
N GLY A 130 -12.04 -5.21 -9.46
CA GLY A 130 -13.15 -4.90 -10.36
C GLY A 130 -13.97 -3.68 -9.90
N TYR A 131 -13.32 -2.65 -9.35
CA TYR A 131 -13.99 -1.46 -8.80
C TYR A 131 -14.95 -1.77 -7.64
N GLY A 132 -14.70 -2.85 -6.91
CA GLY A 132 -15.56 -3.30 -5.82
C GLY A 132 -16.85 -4.00 -6.24
N SER A 133 -16.95 -4.44 -7.48
CA SER A 133 -18.11 -5.18 -8.00
C SER A 133 -18.30 -6.52 -7.28
N VAL A 134 -17.21 -7.13 -6.81
CA VAL A 134 -17.22 -8.36 -6.00
C VAL A 134 -16.31 -8.18 -4.80
N GLY A 135 -16.79 -8.47 -3.61
CA GLY A 135 -15.96 -8.51 -2.40
C GLY A 135 -14.93 -9.63 -2.51
N PRO A 136 -13.63 -9.37 -2.30
CA PRO A 136 -12.62 -10.41 -2.38
C PRO A 136 -12.75 -11.38 -1.19
N TRP A 137 -12.42 -12.64 -1.42
CA TRP A 137 -12.17 -13.59 -0.36
C TRP A 137 -10.73 -13.38 0.15
N ILE A 138 -10.61 -12.93 1.41
CA ILE A 138 -9.30 -12.65 2.03
C ILE A 138 -8.97 -13.76 3.01
N HIS A 139 -7.79 -14.37 2.85
CA HIS A 139 -7.33 -15.46 3.69
C HIS A 139 -5.80 -15.51 3.75
N GLU A 140 -5.26 -16.28 4.68
CA GLU A 140 -3.81 -16.46 4.84
C GLU A 140 -3.34 -17.74 4.14
N VAL A 141 -2.20 -17.64 3.43
CA VAL A 141 -1.52 -18.77 2.81
C VAL A 141 -0.01 -18.66 3.04
N GLY A 142 0.55 -19.53 3.87
CA GLY A 142 1.98 -19.59 4.13
C GLY A 142 2.57 -18.29 4.70
N GLY A 143 1.86 -17.63 5.61
CA GLY A 143 2.27 -16.38 6.25
C GLY A 143 2.03 -15.13 5.39
N ARG A 144 1.34 -15.24 4.26
CA ARG A 144 0.98 -14.12 3.37
C ARG A 144 -0.54 -13.97 3.32
N MET A 145 -1.00 -12.74 3.23
CA MET A 145 -2.43 -12.47 2.99
C MET A 145 -2.72 -12.47 1.49
N VAL A 146 -3.80 -13.12 1.13
CA VAL A 146 -4.28 -13.25 -0.25
C VAL A 146 -5.69 -12.71 -0.33
N ALA A 147 -5.97 -11.89 -1.33
CA ALA A 147 -7.30 -11.43 -1.67
C ALA A 147 -7.65 -11.89 -3.09
N GLU A 148 -8.60 -12.83 -3.19
CA GLU A 148 -9.03 -13.44 -4.46
C GLU A 148 -10.41 -12.89 -4.86
N ALA A 149 -10.56 -12.50 -6.12
CA ALA A 149 -11.83 -12.11 -6.70
C ALA A 149 -11.90 -12.52 -8.19
N GLY A 150 -12.73 -13.50 -8.50
CA GLY A 150 -12.86 -14.03 -9.85
C GLY A 150 -11.57 -14.64 -10.37
N ALA A 151 -11.05 -14.11 -11.47
CA ALA A 151 -9.82 -14.60 -12.11
C ALA A 151 -8.54 -13.99 -11.52
N ASP A 152 -8.65 -13.03 -10.62
CA ASP A 152 -7.53 -12.24 -10.11
C ASP A 152 -7.25 -12.53 -8.64
N ALA A 153 -5.98 -12.53 -8.28
CA ALA A 153 -5.52 -12.60 -6.90
C ALA A 153 -4.42 -11.57 -6.65
N VAL A 154 -4.47 -10.91 -5.50
CA VAL A 154 -3.37 -10.08 -5.00
C VAL A 154 -2.83 -10.66 -3.70
N TRP A 155 -1.52 -10.70 -3.58
CA TRP A 155 -0.78 -11.28 -2.47
C TRP A 155 -0.03 -10.19 -1.74
N LEU A 156 -0.21 -10.06 -0.44
CA LEU A 156 0.54 -9.15 0.41
C LEU A 156 1.53 -9.94 1.26
N ASP A 157 2.82 -9.74 1.01
CA ASP A 157 3.95 -10.33 1.75
C ASP A 157 4.62 -9.27 2.62
N THR A 158 4.86 -9.60 3.88
CA THR A 158 5.63 -8.79 4.83
C THR A 158 6.14 -9.64 5.98
N CYS A 159 7.12 -9.14 6.72
CA CYS A 159 7.66 -9.81 7.92
C CYS A 159 6.88 -9.49 9.21
N VAL A 160 5.96 -8.51 9.19
CA VAL A 160 5.16 -8.15 10.36
C VAL A 160 3.82 -8.89 10.37
N PRO A 161 3.22 -9.14 11.55
CA PRO A 161 1.92 -9.80 11.65
C PRO A 161 0.84 -9.09 10.85
N GLN A 162 0.00 -9.86 10.19
CA GLN A 162 -1.14 -9.39 9.40
C GLN A 162 -2.43 -9.97 9.96
N VAL A 163 -3.48 -9.17 10.07
CA VAL A 163 -4.81 -9.58 10.51
C VAL A 163 -5.84 -9.07 9.53
N GLU A 164 -6.74 -9.94 9.07
CA GLU A 164 -7.91 -9.52 8.32
C GLU A 164 -9.03 -9.13 9.27
N LYS A 165 -9.65 -7.99 9.02
CA LYS A 165 -10.83 -7.52 9.74
C LYS A 165 -11.71 -6.70 8.81
N ASP A 166 -12.96 -7.12 8.65
CA ASP A 166 -14.01 -6.42 7.86
C ASP A 166 -13.56 -6.07 6.42
N GLY A 167 -12.85 -7.00 5.77
CA GLY A 167 -12.34 -6.84 4.41
C GLY A 167 -11.13 -5.93 4.30
N VAL A 168 -10.42 -5.69 5.42
CA VAL A 168 -9.17 -4.93 5.49
C VAL A 168 -8.07 -5.82 6.06
N VAL A 169 -6.93 -5.87 5.40
CA VAL A 169 -5.70 -6.46 5.95
C VAL A 169 -4.94 -5.39 6.71
N VAL A 170 -4.77 -5.60 8.01
CA VAL A 170 -4.13 -4.63 8.90
C VAL A 170 -2.85 -5.22 9.48
N SER A 171 -1.79 -4.42 9.49
CA SER A 171 -0.56 -4.66 10.25
C SER A 171 -0.26 -3.45 11.12
N ALA A 172 -0.05 -3.66 12.41
CA ALA A 172 0.43 -2.65 13.34
C ALA A 172 1.83 -3.05 13.83
N PHE A 173 2.78 -2.14 13.74
CA PHE A 173 4.18 -2.40 14.09
C PHE A 173 4.88 -1.12 14.57
N ALA A 174 5.87 -1.27 15.45
CA ALA A 174 6.77 -0.19 15.80
C ALA A 174 8.04 -0.28 14.94
N ILE A 175 8.62 0.86 14.59
CA ILE A 175 9.87 0.95 13.83
C ILE A 175 10.82 1.92 14.51
N SER A 176 11.99 1.43 14.89
CA SER A 176 13.05 2.24 15.50
C SER A 176 14.08 2.70 14.46
N ALA A 177 14.87 3.70 14.80
CA ALA A 177 15.95 4.19 13.94
C ALA A 177 16.87 3.06 13.44
N GLY A 178 17.09 3.00 12.12
CA GLY A 178 17.92 1.99 11.45
C GLY A 178 17.20 0.68 11.13
N GLN A 179 15.95 0.49 11.56
CA GLN A 179 15.12 -0.65 11.17
C GLN A 179 14.38 -0.39 9.87
N SER A 180 13.99 -1.46 9.16
CA SER A 180 13.13 -1.39 7.98
C SER A 180 12.12 -2.52 7.96
N VAL A 181 10.92 -2.22 7.45
CA VAL A 181 9.83 -3.17 7.21
C VAL A 181 9.38 -3.01 5.76
N ALA A 182 9.43 -4.10 5.01
CA ALA A 182 8.99 -4.13 3.62
C ALA A 182 7.61 -4.80 3.50
N PHE A 183 6.81 -4.25 2.60
CA PHE A 183 5.56 -4.82 2.13
C PHE A 183 5.64 -4.98 0.62
N VAL A 184 5.29 -6.15 0.12
CA VAL A 184 5.26 -6.47 -1.32
C VAL A 184 3.86 -6.92 -1.68
N LEU A 185 3.18 -6.13 -2.49
CA LEU A 185 1.92 -6.51 -3.12
C LEU A 185 2.22 -7.04 -4.52
N SER A 186 1.84 -8.27 -4.81
CA SER A 186 1.97 -8.90 -6.13
C SER A 186 0.63 -9.36 -6.65
N TRP A 187 0.45 -9.30 -7.96
CA TRP A 187 -0.73 -9.84 -8.63
C TRP A 187 -0.39 -11.16 -9.34
N CYS A 188 -1.35 -12.07 -9.37
CA CYS A 188 -1.32 -13.24 -10.25
C CYS A 188 -2.75 -13.67 -10.62
N PRO A 189 -2.92 -14.44 -11.70
CA PRO A 189 -4.19 -15.13 -11.95
C PRO A 189 -4.54 -16.05 -10.77
N SER A 190 -5.80 -16.10 -10.34
CA SER A 190 -6.23 -16.90 -9.18
C SER A 190 -6.00 -18.42 -9.37
N HIS A 191 -5.97 -18.89 -10.63
CA HIS A 191 -5.69 -20.28 -11.01
C HIS A 191 -4.21 -20.60 -11.17
N ALA A 192 -3.31 -19.62 -11.08
CA ALA A 192 -1.87 -19.85 -11.22
C ALA A 192 -1.34 -20.74 -10.07
N PRO A 193 -0.39 -21.66 -10.36
CA PRO A 193 0.21 -22.45 -9.31
C PRO A 193 0.88 -21.53 -8.28
N ARG A 194 0.57 -21.77 -7.02
CA ARG A 194 1.10 -21.02 -5.88
C ARG A 194 2.58 -21.38 -5.68
N THR A 195 3.48 -20.69 -6.38
CA THR A 195 4.92 -20.88 -6.17
C THR A 195 5.27 -20.30 -4.80
N GLY A 196 5.74 -21.19 -3.91
CA GLY A 196 6.32 -20.77 -2.63
C GLY A 196 7.52 -19.85 -2.86
N ARG A 197 7.93 -19.15 -1.78
CA ARG A 197 9.19 -18.38 -1.78
C ARG A 197 10.32 -19.24 -2.40
N SER A 198 10.91 -18.77 -3.49
CA SER A 198 12.26 -19.17 -3.91
C SER A 198 13.29 -18.36 -3.14
#